data_8d61ba745463b650dc13973fdcb7278d
#
_entry.id   8d61ba745463b650dc13973fdcb7278d
#
_cell.length_a   1.000
_cell.length_b   1.000
_cell.length_c   1.000
_cell.angle_alpha   90.00
_cell.angle_beta   90.00
_cell.angle_gamma   90.00
#
_symmetry.space_group_name_H-M   'P 1'
#
loop_
_entity.id
_entity.type
_entity.pdbx_description
1 polymer ?
#
loop_
_entity_poly.entity_id
_entity_poly.type
_entity_poly.pdbx_seq_one_letter_code
_entity_poly.pdbx_strand_id
1 'polypeptide(L)'
;MPMHMSPAVLGPPIFVPVYLKAVRAGFPSPADDYLDQPIDLSRTLIQNAPATFIMTVAGDSAIDVGIFDGSLITVDRSLVPKDGDAVVVDVNGERSIKVFRIVGGRSTLTFGNRRYPDYDPGPDAEIDIFGVVTNAVRRFRR
;
A
#
# COMPACT_ATOMS: atom_id res chain seq x y z
N MET A 1 -3.85 15.22 -22.92
CA MET A 1 -3.23 16.01 -21.87
C MET A 1 -2.75 15.10 -20.76
N PRO A 2 -1.48 15.15 -20.37
CA PRO A 2 -1.02 14.31 -19.28
C PRO A 2 -1.72 14.70 -17.98
N MET A 3 -2.19 13.70 -17.25
CA MET A 3 -2.72 13.92 -15.92
C MET A 3 -1.55 14.10 -14.94
N HIS A 4 -1.54 15.24 -14.27
CA HIS A 4 -0.57 15.45 -13.21
C HIS A 4 -1.00 14.72 -11.95
N MET A 5 -0.12 13.88 -11.43
CA MET A 5 -0.32 13.32 -10.11
C MET A 5 -0.06 14.40 -9.08
N SER A 6 -1.00 14.55 -8.17
CA SER A 6 -0.86 15.48 -7.05
C SER A 6 -0.80 14.71 -5.74
N PRO A 7 -0.01 15.19 -4.78
CA PRO A 7 -0.01 14.58 -3.45
C PRO A 7 -1.32 14.80 -2.73
N ALA A 8 -1.52 14.01 -1.68
CA ALA A 8 -2.71 14.11 -0.86
C ALA A 8 -2.81 15.46 -0.16
N VAL A 9 -4.02 16.02 -0.13
CA VAL A 9 -4.35 17.21 0.64
C VAL A 9 -5.46 16.82 1.61
N LEU A 10 -5.16 16.87 2.91
CA LEU A 10 -6.15 16.52 3.92
C LEU A 10 -7.08 17.70 4.18
N GLY A 11 -8.37 17.42 4.11
CA GLY A 11 -9.40 18.40 4.46
C GLY A 11 -9.56 18.56 5.98
N PRO A 12 -10.65 19.22 6.42
CA PRO A 12 -10.97 19.30 7.85
C PRO A 12 -11.10 17.88 8.43
N PRO A 13 -10.72 17.66 9.70
CA PRO A 13 -10.77 16.35 10.30
C PRO A 13 -12.21 15.83 10.39
N ILE A 14 -12.37 14.55 10.10
CA ILE A 14 -13.62 13.82 10.29
C ILE A 14 -13.34 12.72 11.30
N PHE A 15 -13.84 12.90 12.52
CA PHE A 15 -13.61 11.94 13.59
C PHE A 15 -14.67 10.85 13.57
N VAL A 16 -14.21 9.60 13.58
CA VAL A 16 -15.08 8.43 13.65
C VAL A 16 -14.74 7.60 14.89
N PRO A 17 -15.75 7.11 15.62
CA PRO A 17 -15.48 6.29 16.81
C PRO A 17 -14.88 4.94 16.42
N VAL A 18 -14.00 4.45 17.27
CA VAL A 18 -13.34 3.15 17.09
C VAL A 18 -13.64 2.30 18.31
N TYR A 19 -14.00 1.04 18.08
CA TYR A 19 -14.22 0.11 19.18
C TYR A 19 -12.89 -0.31 19.80
N LEU A 20 -12.85 -0.32 21.13
CA LEU A 20 -11.64 -0.59 21.90
C LEU A 20 -11.14 -2.02 21.67
N LYS A 21 -12.06 -3.00 21.65
CA LYS A 21 -11.70 -4.40 21.47
C LYS A 21 -11.72 -4.80 20.01
N ALA A 22 -10.72 -5.56 19.62
CA ALA A 22 -10.63 -6.11 18.28
C ALA A 22 -11.72 -7.15 18.03
N VAL A 23 -12.26 -7.17 16.83
CA VAL A 23 -13.12 -8.25 16.34
C VAL A 23 -12.25 -9.46 16.03
N ARG A 24 -12.56 -10.60 16.62
CA ARG A 24 -11.80 -11.82 16.38
C ARG A 24 -12.29 -12.52 15.12
N ALA A 25 -11.37 -12.90 14.26
CA ALA A 25 -11.69 -13.57 13.01
C ALA A 25 -11.97 -15.07 13.19
N GLY A 26 -11.42 -15.68 14.22
CA GLY A 26 -11.59 -17.12 14.51
C GLY A 26 -12.61 -17.38 15.60
N PHE A 27 -12.17 -17.26 16.84
CA PHE A 27 -13.04 -17.52 17.99
C PHE A 27 -13.84 -16.28 18.35
N PRO A 28 -15.14 -16.45 18.67
CA PRO A 28 -15.94 -15.30 19.11
C PRO A 28 -15.42 -14.76 20.44
N SER A 29 -15.60 -13.47 20.63
CA SER A 29 -15.34 -12.81 21.89
C SER A 29 -16.60 -12.05 22.33
N PRO A 30 -16.77 -11.80 23.66
CA PRO A 30 -17.91 -11.03 24.12
C PRO A 30 -17.98 -9.67 23.44
N ALA A 31 -19.19 -9.25 23.06
CA ALA A 31 -19.42 -7.92 22.58
C ALA A 31 -19.09 -6.91 23.68
N ASP A 32 -18.49 -5.80 23.29
CA ASP A 32 -18.08 -4.77 24.21
C ASP A 32 -18.46 -3.42 23.63
N ASP A 33 -19.18 -2.65 24.43
CA ASP A 33 -19.68 -1.34 24.02
C ASP A 33 -18.65 -0.22 24.26
N TYR A 34 -17.48 -0.56 24.76
CA TYR A 34 -16.45 0.45 24.99
C TYR A 34 -15.84 0.93 23.69
N LEU A 35 -15.75 2.22 23.56
CA LEU A 35 -15.12 2.89 22.43
C LEU A 35 -13.80 3.50 22.88
N ASP A 36 -12.80 3.43 22.01
CA ASP A 36 -11.59 4.21 22.14
C ASP A 36 -11.87 5.64 21.68
N GLN A 37 -10.88 6.51 21.77
CA GLN A 37 -11.02 7.86 21.27
C GLN A 37 -11.32 7.84 19.76
N PRO A 38 -12.18 8.76 19.28
CA PRO A 38 -12.42 8.88 17.85
C PRO A 38 -11.14 9.16 17.08
N ILE A 39 -11.04 8.62 15.89
CA ILE A 39 -9.92 8.87 15.00
C ILE A 39 -10.40 9.61 13.75
N ASP A 40 -9.49 10.39 13.17
CA ASP A 40 -9.60 10.85 11.79
C ASP A 40 -8.94 9.81 10.90
N LEU A 41 -9.75 9.06 10.14
CA LEU A 41 -9.25 7.93 9.36
C LEU A 41 -8.20 8.37 8.35
N SER A 42 -8.40 9.50 7.68
CA SER A 42 -7.44 10.01 6.70
C SER A 42 -6.08 10.27 7.34
N ARG A 43 -6.06 10.91 8.51
CA ARG A 43 -4.79 11.20 9.21
C ARG A 43 -4.17 9.96 9.83
N THR A 44 -4.97 8.96 10.15
CA THR A 44 -4.47 7.67 10.63
C THR A 44 -3.74 6.91 9.52
N LEU A 45 -4.27 6.95 8.31
CA LEU A 45 -3.71 6.23 7.16
C LEU A 45 -2.59 7.00 6.46
N ILE A 46 -2.63 8.32 6.49
CA ILE A 46 -1.70 9.17 5.74
C ILE A 46 -0.82 9.93 6.75
N GLN A 47 0.42 9.48 6.91
CA GLN A 47 1.38 10.05 7.86
C GLN A 47 2.08 11.29 7.30
N ASN A 48 2.28 11.36 5.99
CA ASN A 48 2.99 12.46 5.34
C ASN A 48 2.25 12.84 4.06
N ALA A 49 1.21 13.65 4.21
CA ALA A 49 0.33 14.03 3.10
C ALA A 49 1.09 14.65 1.91
N PRO A 50 2.05 15.58 2.12
CA PRO A 50 2.78 16.17 0.99
C PRO A 50 3.59 15.17 0.16
N ALA A 51 3.90 13.99 0.70
CA ALA A 51 4.63 12.95 -0.01
C ALA A 51 3.76 11.75 -0.39
N THR A 52 2.46 11.78 -0.08
CA THR A 52 1.55 10.64 -0.26
C THR A 52 0.68 10.81 -1.49
N PHE A 53 0.63 9.75 -2.29
CA PHE A 53 -0.17 9.68 -3.51
C PHE A 53 -1.16 8.53 -3.40
N ILE A 54 -2.34 8.69 -3.98
CA ILE A 54 -3.40 7.68 -3.97
C ILE A 54 -3.50 7.11 -5.38
N MET A 55 -3.47 5.78 -5.47
CA MET A 55 -3.55 5.06 -6.75
C MET A 55 -4.54 3.92 -6.66
N THR A 56 -5.09 3.53 -7.80
CA THR A 56 -5.90 2.31 -7.94
C THR A 56 -5.03 1.22 -8.54
N VAL A 57 -5.20 -0.01 -8.05
CA VAL A 57 -4.42 -1.16 -8.50
C VAL A 57 -5.23 -1.98 -9.50
N ALA A 58 -4.58 -2.40 -10.57
CA ALA A 58 -5.11 -3.36 -11.53
C ALA A 58 -4.25 -4.62 -11.53
N GLY A 59 -4.90 -5.78 -11.55
CA GLY A 59 -4.22 -7.07 -11.62
C GLY A 59 -3.97 -7.69 -10.25
N ASP A 60 -3.36 -8.88 -10.27
CA ASP A 60 -3.24 -9.76 -9.12
C ASP A 60 -1.79 -10.04 -8.70
N SER A 61 -0.82 -9.30 -9.22
CA SER A 61 0.60 -9.59 -8.98
C SER A 61 1.06 -9.30 -7.56
N ALA A 62 0.21 -8.74 -6.70
CA ALA A 62 0.55 -8.38 -5.33
C ALA A 62 -0.43 -8.95 -4.28
N ILE A 63 -1.17 -10.00 -4.63
CA ILE A 63 -2.20 -10.54 -3.73
C ILE A 63 -1.60 -11.18 -2.46
N ASP A 64 -0.39 -11.71 -2.54
CA ASP A 64 0.25 -12.34 -1.37
C ASP A 64 0.66 -11.31 -0.30
N VAL A 65 0.74 -10.04 -0.66
CA VAL A 65 0.98 -8.95 0.29
C VAL A 65 -0.28 -8.15 0.62
N GLY A 66 -1.45 -8.67 0.22
CA GLY A 66 -2.75 -8.07 0.58
C GLY A 66 -3.23 -6.96 -0.33
N ILE A 67 -2.66 -6.83 -1.52
CA ILE A 67 -3.07 -5.84 -2.51
C ILE A 67 -3.80 -6.52 -3.64
N PHE A 68 -5.09 -6.21 -3.81
CA PHE A 68 -5.98 -6.87 -4.75
C PHE A 68 -6.34 -5.95 -5.90
N ASP A 69 -6.78 -6.56 -6.99
CA ASP A 69 -7.35 -5.81 -8.12
C ASP A 69 -8.45 -4.87 -7.65
N GLY A 70 -8.40 -3.62 -8.07
CA GLY A 70 -9.36 -2.59 -7.68
C GLY A 70 -9.09 -1.92 -6.33
N SER A 71 -8.07 -2.34 -5.60
CA SER A 71 -7.69 -1.71 -4.33
C SER A 71 -7.25 -0.27 -4.55
N LEU A 72 -7.57 0.61 -3.58
CA LEU A 72 -6.91 1.89 -3.45
C LEU A 72 -5.67 1.71 -2.60
N ILE A 73 -4.56 2.27 -3.01
CA ILE A 73 -3.34 2.27 -2.21
C ILE A 73 -2.88 3.69 -1.91
N THR A 74 -2.29 3.85 -0.73
CA THR A 74 -1.55 5.06 -0.38
C THR A 74 -0.07 4.78 -0.57
N VAL A 75 0.61 5.67 -1.28
CA VAL A 75 2.03 5.51 -1.63
C VAL A 75 2.79 6.70 -1.10
N ASP A 76 3.73 6.46 -0.21
CA ASP A 76 4.53 7.49 0.43
C ASP A 76 5.92 7.52 -0.20
N ARG A 77 6.23 8.65 -0.83
CA ARG A 77 7.52 8.85 -1.51
C ARG A 77 8.66 9.22 -0.58
N SER A 78 8.37 9.59 0.66
CA SER A 78 9.39 9.98 1.63
C SER A 78 10.05 8.81 2.33
N LEU A 79 9.46 7.61 2.22
CA LEU A 79 9.97 6.42 2.91
C LEU A 79 11.07 5.73 2.12
N VAL A 80 12.07 5.24 2.85
CA VAL A 80 13.09 4.35 2.30
C VAL A 80 12.56 2.92 2.38
N PRO A 81 12.52 2.18 1.27
CA PRO A 81 12.01 0.82 1.27
C PRO A 81 12.80 -0.11 2.20
N LYS A 82 12.08 -1.00 2.86
CA LYS A 82 12.64 -2.07 3.70
C LYS A 82 12.29 -3.43 3.11
N ASP A 83 13.02 -4.46 3.52
CA ASP A 83 12.71 -5.83 3.10
C ASP A 83 11.25 -6.18 3.41
N GLY A 84 10.53 -6.65 2.39
CA GLY A 84 9.13 -7.02 2.48
C GLY A 84 8.15 -5.92 2.13
N ASP A 85 8.59 -4.68 1.95
CA ASP A 85 7.70 -3.58 1.57
C ASP A 85 7.16 -3.77 0.14
N ALA A 86 5.86 -3.51 -0.02
CA ALA A 86 5.32 -3.30 -1.35
C ALA A 86 5.72 -1.90 -1.84
N VAL A 87 6.20 -1.83 -3.06
CA VAL A 87 6.68 -0.57 -3.65
C VAL A 87 6.04 -0.36 -5.02
N VAL A 88 5.80 0.89 -5.34
CA VAL A 88 5.45 1.29 -6.70
C VAL A 88 6.75 1.63 -7.40
N VAL A 89 6.98 0.97 -8.54
CA VAL A 89 8.22 1.12 -9.30
C VAL A 89 7.92 1.53 -10.74
N ASP A 90 8.81 2.31 -11.29
CA ASP A 90 8.84 2.59 -12.72
C ASP A 90 10.01 1.82 -13.32
N VAL A 91 9.72 0.89 -14.22
CA VAL A 91 10.72 0.09 -14.92
C VAL A 91 10.61 0.42 -16.40
N ASN A 92 11.64 1.01 -16.97
CA ASN A 92 11.64 1.46 -18.35
C ASN A 92 10.41 2.33 -18.70
N GLY A 93 10.00 3.17 -17.76
CA GLY A 93 8.84 4.06 -17.91
C GLY A 93 7.48 3.41 -17.62
N GLU A 94 7.44 2.13 -17.33
CA GLU A 94 6.19 1.43 -16.99
C GLU A 94 6.06 1.28 -15.50
N ARG A 95 4.91 1.68 -14.97
CA ARG A 95 4.64 1.67 -13.53
C ARG A 95 3.94 0.38 -13.12
N SER A 96 4.44 -0.22 -12.04
CA SER A 96 3.85 -1.43 -11.46
C SER A 96 4.14 -1.55 -9.98
N ILE A 97 3.55 -2.56 -9.34
CA ILE A 97 3.80 -2.87 -7.93
C ILE A 97 4.69 -4.10 -7.87
N LYS A 98 5.73 -4.02 -7.05
CA LYS A 98 6.62 -5.14 -6.73
C LYS A 98 6.84 -5.19 -5.23
N VAL A 99 7.44 -6.26 -4.76
CA VAL A 99 7.87 -6.39 -3.37
C VAL A 99 9.39 -6.16 -3.32
N PHE A 100 9.78 -5.25 -2.45
CA PHE A 100 11.20 -4.96 -2.23
C PHE A 100 11.78 -6.00 -1.28
N ARG A 101 12.86 -6.64 -1.71
CA ARG A 101 13.51 -7.67 -0.92
C ARG A 101 14.99 -7.35 -0.76
N ILE A 102 15.50 -7.68 0.41
CA ILE A 102 16.95 -7.65 0.67
C ILE A 102 17.36 -9.09 0.96
N VAL A 103 18.19 -9.64 0.07
CA VAL A 103 18.69 -11.01 0.18
C VAL A 103 20.21 -10.97 0.09
N GLY A 104 20.90 -11.46 1.14
CA GLY A 104 22.35 -11.46 1.17
C GLY A 104 22.98 -10.06 1.05
N GLY A 105 22.33 -9.05 1.63
CA GLY A 105 22.78 -7.66 1.56
C GLY A 105 22.48 -6.96 0.23
N ARG A 106 21.81 -7.63 -0.70
CA ARG A 106 21.44 -7.06 -2.01
C ARG A 106 19.96 -6.79 -2.08
N SER A 107 19.59 -5.63 -2.60
CA SER A 107 18.20 -5.31 -2.87
C SER A 107 17.76 -5.90 -4.22
N THR A 108 16.56 -6.42 -4.24
CA THR A 108 15.92 -6.97 -5.45
C THR A 108 14.42 -6.72 -5.38
N LEU A 109 13.76 -6.92 -6.51
CA LEU A 109 12.31 -6.82 -6.62
C LEU A 109 11.73 -8.19 -6.97
N THR A 110 10.58 -8.51 -6.38
CA THR A 110 9.84 -9.73 -6.68
C THR A 110 8.37 -9.40 -6.93
N PHE A 111 7.69 -10.30 -7.62
CA PHE A 111 6.22 -10.23 -7.64
C PHE A 111 5.69 -10.55 -6.24
N GLY A 112 4.58 -9.93 -5.86
CA GLY A 112 3.86 -10.23 -4.63
C GLY A 112 2.83 -11.36 -4.82
N ASN A 113 3.12 -12.32 -5.68
CA ASN A 113 2.25 -13.45 -5.98
C ASN A 113 3.13 -14.65 -6.36
N ARG A 114 3.10 -15.69 -5.53
CA ARG A 114 3.93 -16.89 -5.71
C ARG A 114 3.62 -17.66 -6.99
N ARG A 115 2.47 -17.42 -7.64
CA ARG A 115 2.12 -18.02 -8.92
C ARG A 115 2.86 -17.42 -10.10
N TYR A 116 3.45 -16.24 -9.89
CA TYR A 116 4.25 -15.58 -10.90
C TYR A 116 5.69 -16.11 -10.84
N PRO A 117 6.39 -16.14 -11.97
CA PRO A 117 7.82 -16.50 -11.97
C PRO A 117 8.65 -15.43 -11.28
N ASP A 118 9.94 -15.71 -11.11
CA ASP A 118 10.87 -14.71 -10.62
C ASP A 118 10.85 -13.49 -11.53
N TYR A 119 10.90 -12.31 -10.91
CA TYR A 119 10.89 -11.07 -11.66
C TYR A 119 12.28 -10.80 -12.24
N ASP A 120 12.36 -10.65 -13.55
CA ASP A 120 13.57 -10.27 -14.25
C ASP A 120 13.28 -9.09 -15.18
N PRO A 121 13.70 -7.87 -14.80
CA PRO A 121 13.47 -6.68 -15.63
C PRO A 121 14.41 -6.61 -16.84
N GLY A 122 15.39 -7.48 -16.92
CA GLY A 122 16.43 -7.41 -17.94
C GLY A 122 17.69 -6.69 -17.45
N PRO A 123 18.86 -6.94 -18.11
CA PRO A 123 20.15 -6.44 -17.63
C PRO A 123 20.31 -4.92 -17.74
N ASP A 124 19.61 -4.28 -18.68
CA ASP A 124 19.72 -2.86 -18.92
C ASP A 124 18.48 -2.06 -18.46
N ALA A 125 17.69 -2.64 -17.58
CA ALA A 125 16.48 -2.01 -17.10
C ALA A 125 16.79 -0.79 -16.23
N GLU A 126 16.10 0.31 -16.52
CA GLU A 126 16.09 1.49 -15.66
C GLU A 126 14.96 1.32 -14.64
N ILE A 127 15.33 1.22 -13.37
CA ILE A 127 14.39 0.99 -12.27
C ILE A 127 14.42 2.19 -11.35
N ASP A 128 13.24 2.80 -11.20
CA ASP A 128 13.00 3.89 -10.25
C ASP A 128 11.94 3.46 -9.26
N ILE A 129 12.24 3.55 -7.99
CA ILE A 129 11.24 3.33 -6.96
C ILE A 129 10.48 4.64 -6.74
N PHE A 130 9.21 4.64 -7.11
CA PHE A 130 8.35 5.80 -6.94
C PHE A 130 8.03 6.07 -5.47
N GLY A 131 7.68 5.01 -4.74
CA GLY A 131 7.37 5.14 -3.33
C GLY A 131 6.98 3.80 -2.70
N VAL A 132 6.75 3.85 -1.39
CA VAL A 132 6.39 2.68 -0.58
C VAL A 132 4.88 2.68 -0.36
N VAL A 133 4.25 1.54 -0.60
CA VAL A 133 2.82 1.35 -0.30
C VAL A 133 2.67 1.24 1.21
N THR A 134 1.89 2.14 1.80
CA THR A 134 1.66 2.17 3.24
C THR A 134 0.32 1.60 3.65
N ASN A 135 -0.68 1.65 2.77
CA ASN A 135 -2.00 1.09 3.03
C ASN A 135 -2.61 0.59 1.74
N ALA A 136 -3.50 -0.41 1.87
CA ALA A 136 -4.37 -0.83 0.79
C ALA A 136 -5.80 -0.89 1.32
N VAL A 137 -6.75 -0.33 0.56
CA VAL A 137 -8.16 -0.34 0.90
C VAL A 137 -8.90 -1.17 -0.13
N ARG A 138 -9.55 -2.22 0.32
CA ARG A 138 -10.36 -3.09 -0.52
C ARG A 138 -11.83 -2.95 -0.16
N ARG A 139 -12.64 -2.64 -1.15
CA ARG A 139 -14.09 -2.61 -0.97
C ARG A 139 -14.65 -4.00 -1.25
N PHE A 140 -15.48 -4.50 -0.34
CA PHE A 140 -16.15 -5.80 -0.52
C PHE A 140 -17.48 -5.68 -1.26
N ARG A 141 -18.12 -4.53 -1.14
CA ARG A 141 -19.39 -4.24 -1.81
C ARG A 141 -19.28 -2.95 -2.59
N ARG A 142 -19.78 -3.00 -3.81
CA ARG A 142 -19.77 -1.84 -4.71
C ARG A 142 -21.16 -1.24 -4.83
#